data_b5b492b77a64440dd734f0b43727d191
#
_entry.id   b5b492b77a64440dd734f0b43727d191
#
_cell.length_a   1.000
_cell.length_b   1.000
_cell.length_c   1.000
_cell.angle_alpha   90.00
_cell.angle_beta   90.00
_cell.angle_gamma   90.00
#
_symmetry.space_group_name_H-M   'P 1'
#
loop_
_entity.id
_entity.type
_entity.pdbx_description
1 polymer ?
#
loop_
_entity_poly.entity_id
_entity_poly.type
_entity_poly.pdbx_seq_one_letter_code
_entity_poly.pdbx_strand_id
1 'polypeptide(L)'
;YFRADHFNFVKKGVPTVLCGGGGEVIDKARQAAKPKRYTYHQPNDEYREDEWDFDGAIENLNLMFSIGLMIANQDEMPKWAKDADFQRQPDKK
;
A
#
# COMPACT_ATOMS: atom_id res chain seq x y z
N TYR A 1 1.53 9.66 3.65
CA TYR A 1 1.83 9.76 2.22
C TYR A 1 3.23 10.32 1.96
N PHE A 2 3.55 11.48 2.50
CA PHE A 2 4.87 12.12 2.33
C PHE A 2 6.01 11.42 3.08
N ARG A 3 5.70 10.49 3.95
CA ARG A 3 6.67 9.76 4.80
C ARG A 3 7.04 8.39 4.26
N ALA A 4 6.59 8.06 3.06
CA ALA A 4 6.88 6.77 2.43
C ALA A 4 7.85 6.93 1.27
N ASP A 5 8.61 5.90 0.98
CA ASP A 5 9.68 5.92 -0.03
C ASP A 5 9.17 6.22 -1.44
N HIS A 6 7.92 5.84 -1.74
CA HIS A 6 7.31 6.12 -3.05
C HIS A 6 7.15 7.62 -3.34
N PHE A 7 7.21 8.47 -2.31
CA PHE A 7 7.05 9.92 -2.49
C PHE A 7 8.12 10.51 -3.41
N ASN A 8 9.30 9.95 -3.46
CA ASN A 8 10.34 10.38 -4.37
C ASN A 8 9.94 10.22 -5.85
N PHE A 9 9.18 9.18 -6.15
CA PHE A 9 8.61 8.98 -7.49
C PHE A 9 7.45 9.93 -7.75
N VAL A 10 6.62 10.18 -6.72
CA VAL A 10 5.50 11.13 -6.81
C VAL A 10 5.99 12.52 -7.19
N LYS A 11 7.08 12.99 -6.60
CA LYS A 11 7.69 14.29 -6.93
C LYS A 11 8.11 14.40 -8.41
N LYS A 12 8.34 13.28 -9.05
CA LYS A 12 8.65 13.22 -10.49
C LYS A 12 7.40 13.01 -11.36
N GLY A 13 6.23 13.08 -10.77
CA GLY A 13 4.97 12.95 -11.48
C GLY A 13 4.54 11.50 -11.77
N VAL A 14 5.21 10.53 -11.17
CA VAL A 14 4.84 9.12 -11.33
C VAL A 14 3.62 8.81 -10.46
N PRO A 15 2.50 8.35 -11.05
CA PRO A 15 1.36 7.93 -10.25
C PRO A 15 1.71 6.75 -9.35
N THR A 16 1.34 6.85 -8.11
CA THR A 16 1.58 5.80 -7.11
C THR A 16 0.29 5.48 -6.35
N VAL A 17 0.21 4.26 -5.87
CA VAL A 17 -0.88 3.83 -5.01
C VAL A 17 -0.31 3.13 -3.78
N LEU A 18 -0.86 3.46 -2.62
CA LEU A 18 -0.55 2.80 -1.36
C LEU A 18 -1.79 2.05 -0.90
N CYS A 19 -1.71 0.73 -0.89
CA CYS A 19 -2.79 -0.12 -0.44
C CYS A 19 -2.52 -0.57 0.98
N GLY A 20 -3.49 -0.33 1.86
CA GLY A 20 -3.45 -0.78 3.24
C GLY A 20 -4.77 -1.37 3.66
N GLY A 21 -4.77 -2.17 4.70
CA GLY A 21 -5.99 -2.71 5.28
C GLY A 21 -6.86 -1.62 5.90
N GLY A 22 -8.16 -1.77 5.80
CA GLY A 22 -9.10 -0.89 6.48
C GLY A 22 -9.04 -1.08 8.01
N GLY A 23 -9.49 -0.06 8.74
CA GLY A 23 -9.57 -0.14 10.20
C GLY A 23 -10.68 -1.03 10.72
N GLU A 24 -11.64 -1.39 9.87
CA GLU A 24 -12.74 -2.28 10.25
C GLU A 24 -12.37 -3.75 10.08
N VAL A 25 -12.65 -4.53 11.09
CA VAL A 25 -12.39 -5.97 11.10
C VAL A 25 -13.72 -6.69 11.24
N ILE A 26 -13.97 -7.63 10.33
CA ILE A 26 -15.21 -8.40 10.33
C ILE A 26 -15.32 -9.25 11.61
N ASP A 27 -14.24 -9.92 11.97
CA ASP A 27 -14.17 -10.74 13.18
C ASP A 27 -13.54 -9.95 14.33
N LYS A 28 -14.37 -9.19 15.03
CA LYS A 28 -13.94 -8.36 16.16
C LYS A 28 -13.43 -9.17 17.34
N ALA A 29 -14.00 -10.35 17.56
CA ALA A 29 -13.57 -11.23 18.65
C ALA A 29 -12.16 -11.77 18.40
N ARG A 30 -11.87 -12.18 17.19
CA ARG A 30 -10.54 -12.64 16.77
C ARG A 30 -9.51 -11.52 16.89
N GLN A 31 -9.87 -10.30 16.49
CA GLN A 31 -8.98 -9.15 16.62
C GLN A 31 -8.70 -8.82 18.09
N ALA A 32 -9.72 -8.86 18.94
CA ALA A 32 -9.57 -8.57 20.36
C ALA A 32 -8.67 -9.59 21.08
N ALA A 33 -8.61 -10.83 20.58
CA ALA A 33 -7.76 -11.88 21.13
C ALA A 33 -6.29 -11.75 20.76
N LYS A 34 -5.94 -10.88 19.78
CA LYS A 34 -4.55 -10.71 19.38
C LYS A 34 -3.75 -9.92 20.41
N PRO A 35 -2.50 -10.33 20.66
CA PRO A 35 -1.61 -9.55 21.53
C PRO A 35 -1.43 -8.13 20.98
N LYS A 36 -1.57 -7.15 21.85
CA LYS A 36 -1.33 -5.76 21.51
C LYS A 36 0.13 -5.43 21.82
N ARG A 37 0.99 -5.59 20.83
CA ARG A 37 2.40 -5.23 20.96
C ARG A 37 2.76 -4.18 19.91
N TYR A 38 3.52 -3.20 20.31
CA TYR A 38 4.19 -2.31 19.39
C TYR A 38 5.56 -2.89 19.05
N THR A 39 5.70 -3.39 17.83
CA THR A 39 6.95 -4.00 17.36
C THR A 39 7.59 -3.24 16.21
N TYR A 40 6.86 -2.32 15.59
CA TYR A 40 7.29 -1.59 14.40
C TYR A 40 8.64 -0.90 14.62
N HIS A 41 9.60 -1.21 13.78
CA HIS A 41 10.98 -0.73 13.86
C HIS A 41 11.69 -1.10 15.18
N GLN A 42 11.28 -2.18 15.83
CA GLN A 42 11.87 -2.66 17.06
C GLN A 42 12.55 -4.01 16.86
N PRO A 43 13.55 -4.38 17.70
CA PRO A 43 14.21 -5.68 17.59
C PRO A 43 13.28 -6.88 17.76
N ASN A 44 12.14 -6.71 18.47
CA ASN A 44 11.14 -7.75 18.66
C ASN A 44 10.12 -7.86 17.52
N ASP A 45 10.34 -7.13 16.41
CA ASP A 45 9.50 -7.24 15.23
C ASP A 45 9.90 -8.46 14.41
N GLU A 46 9.55 -9.62 14.92
CA GLU A 46 9.87 -10.92 14.37
C GLU A 46 8.59 -11.69 14.01
N TYR A 47 8.68 -12.52 12.98
CA TYR A 47 7.57 -13.41 12.62
C TYR A 47 7.27 -14.39 13.75
N ARG A 48 5.99 -14.52 14.10
CA ARG A 48 5.50 -15.45 15.10
C ARG A 48 4.28 -16.18 14.56
N GLU A 49 4.42 -17.47 14.34
CA GLU A 49 3.38 -18.28 13.72
C GLU A 49 2.05 -18.23 14.48
N ASP A 50 2.11 -18.19 15.81
CA ASP A 50 0.94 -18.18 16.69
C ASP A 50 0.27 -16.79 16.80
N GLU A 51 0.95 -15.73 16.44
CA GLU A 51 0.46 -14.35 16.57
C GLU A 51 0.08 -13.71 15.22
N TRP A 52 0.70 -14.15 14.13
CA TRP A 52 0.54 -13.53 12.83
C TRP A 52 -0.62 -14.15 12.05
N ASP A 53 -1.42 -13.29 11.46
CA ASP A 53 -2.57 -13.62 10.64
C ASP A 53 -2.42 -12.89 9.31
N PHE A 54 -2.31 -13.66 8.24
CA PHE A 54 -2.08 -13.12 6.90
C PHE A 54 -3.35 -12.86 6.08
N ASP A 55 -4.54 -13.03 6.66
CA ASP A 55 -5.78 -12.87 5.90
C ASP A 55 -5.90 -11.47 5.29
N GLY A 56 -5.61 -10.42 6.07
CA GLY A 56 -5.59 -9.06 5.56
C GLY A 56 -4.49 -8.81 4.53
N ALA A 57 -3.31 -9.39 4.72
CA ALA A 57 -2.21 -9.29 3.77
C ALA A 57 -2.56 -9.97 2.44
N ILE A 58 -3.21 -11.13 2.49
CA ILE A 58 -3.66 -11.84 1.28
C ILE A 58 -4.70 -11.00 0.52
N GLU A 59 -5.64 -10.40 1.23
CA GLU A 59 -6.64 -9.51 0.63
C GLU A 59 -5.99 -8.31 -0.06
N ASN A 60 -5.01 -7.67 0.58
CA ASN A 60 -4.26 -6.58 -0.01
C ASN A 60 -3.45 -7.02 -1.23
N LEU A 61 -2.82 -8.18 -1.18
CA LEU A 61 -2.06 -8.73 -2.30
C LEU A 61 -2.96 -9.01 -3.51
N ASN A 62 -4.17 -9.53 -3.28
CA ASN A 62 -5.13 -9.75 -4.36
C ASN A 62 -5.56 -8.43 -5.02
N LEU A 63 -5.80 -7.40 -4.21
CA LEU A 63 -6.12 -6.06 -4.72
C LEU A 63 -4.95 -5.48 -5.53
N MET A 64 -3.75 -5.53 -4.99
CA MET A 64 -2.56 -5.02 -5.65
C MET A 64 -2.25 -5.77 -6.95
N PHE A 65 -2.42 -7.08 -6.96
CA PHE A 65 -2.28 -7.89 -8.17
C PHE A 65 -3.29 -7.46 -9.25
N SER A 66 -4.55 -7.26 -8.87
CA SER A 66 -5.59 -6.84 -9.81
C SER A 66 -5.29 -5.45 -10.40
N ILE A 67 -4.85 -4.51 -9.58
CA ILE A 67 -4.46 -3.17 -10.03
C ILE A 67 -3.27 -3.26 -10.99
N GLY A 68 -2.24 -4.00 -10.62
CA GLY A 68 -1.04 -4.17 -11.43
C GLY A 68 -1.35 -4.82 -12.78
N LEU A 69 -2.21 -5.84 -12.79
CA LEU A 69 -2.63 -6.51 -14.02
C LEU A 69 -3.40 -5.57 -14.95
N MET A 70 -4.31 -4.78 -14.41
CA MET A 70 -5.06 -3.80 -15.21
C MET A 70 -4.13 -2.76 -15.82
N ILE A 71 -3.22 -2.22 -15.05
CA ILE A 71 -2.25 -1.21 -15.52
C ILE A 71 -1.32 -1.81 -16.57
N ALA A 72 -0.82 -3.02 -16.36
CA ALA A 72 0.09 -3.68 -17.29
C ALA A 72 -0.55 -4.00 -18.65
N ASN A 73 -1.86 -4.18 -18.69
CA ASN A 73 -2.59 -4.51 -19.91
C ASN A 73 -3.25 -3.31 -20.60
N GLN A 74 -3.19 -2.13 -20.01
CA GLN A 74 -3.73 -0.93 -20.67
C GLN A 74 -2.74 -0.34 -21.68
N ASP A 75 -3.27 0.31 -22.70
CA ASP A 75 -2.45 0.87 -23.78
C ASP A 75 -1.76 2.19 -23.39
N GLU A 76 -2.36 2.95 -22.49
CA GLU A 76 -1.84 4.25 -22.08
C GLU A 76 -1.10 4.19 -20.76
N MET A 77 -0.09 5.03 -20.60
CA MET A 77 0.60 5.22 -19.33
C MET A 77 -0.35 5.84 -18.29
N PRO A 78 -0.31 5.36 -17.04
CA PRO A 78 -1.09 5.99 -15.98
C PRO A 78 -0.72 7.45 -15.80
N LYS A 79 -1.72 8.27 -15.52
CA LYS A 79 -1.56 9.71 -15.29
C LYS A 79 -2.26 10.12 -14.00
N TRP A 80 -1.72 11.14 -13.35
CA TRP A 80 -2.44 11.80 -12.28
C TRP A 80 -3.69 12.50 -12.83
N ALA A 81 -4.71 12.66 -11.99
CA ALA A 81 -5.87 13.47 -12.31
C ALA A 81 -5.44 14.91 -12.60
N LYS A 82 -6.22 15.63 -13.41
CA LYS A 82 -5.85 16.99 -13.87
C LYS A 82 -5.63 17.98 -12.74
N ASP A 83 -6.33 17.78 -11.62
CA ASP A 83 -6.27 18.62 -10.43
C ASP A 83 -5.28 18.12 -9.36
N ALA A 84 -4.52 17.07 -9.65
CA ALA A 84 -3.54 16.55 -8.73
C ALA A 84 -2.30 17.46 -8.64
N ASP A 85 -1.71 17.52 -7.44
CA ASP A 85 -0.57 18.40 -7.14
C ASP A 85 0.72 17.99 -7.87
N PHE A 86 0.86 16.72 -8.22
CA PHE A 86 2.12 16.13 -8.69
C PHE A 86 2.05 15.72 -10.16
N GLN A 87 1.73 16.67 -11.03
CA GLN A 87 1.71 16.41 -12.47
C GLN A 87 3.13 16.13 -13.00
N ARG A 88 3.21 15.18 -13.95
CA ARG A 88 4.48 14.91 -14.62
C ARG A 88 4.88 16.13 -15.46
N GLN A 89 6.08 16.59 -15.24
CA GLN A 89 6.64 17.68 -16.04
C GLN A 89 7.18 17.14 -17.36
N PRO A 90 7.08 17.93 -18.46
CA PRO A 90 7.71 17.55 -19.72
C PRO A 90 9.21 17.36 -19.55
N ASP A 91 9.77 16.40 -20.26
CA ASP A 91 11.21 16.21 -20.25
C ASP A 91 11.89 17.46 -20.82
N LYS A 92 12.85 17.97 -20.06
CA LYS A 92 13.69 19.07 -20.54
C LYS A 92 14.69 18.52 -21.54
N LYS A 93 14.59 18.99 -22.73
CA LYS A 93 15.60 18.68 -23.76
C LYS A 93 16.83 19.55 -23.59
#